data_20b5e29d1a0220f4ffc40ae69c7f1304
#
_entry.id   20b5e29d1a0220f4ffc40ae69c7f1304
#
_cell.length_a   1.000
_cell.length_b   1.000
_cell.length_c   1.000
_cell.angle_alpha   90.00
_cell.angle_beta   90.00
_cell.angle_gamma   90.00
#
_symmetry.space_group_name_H-M   'P 1'
#
loop_
_entity.id
_entity.type
_entity.pdbx_description
1 polymer ?
#
loop_
_entity_poly.entity_id
_entity_poly.type
_entity_poly.pdbx_seq_one_letter_code
_entity_poly.pdbx_strand_id
1 'polypeptide(L)'
;MRRGSAHGPLDLPDTHSYTTAMMSPYKFSLLPVLLLLGSISLIGVGCGGKSIQYPEDHERYLRIDRAVESLRQAYLKKDSSDLASLMMPIDQLARLREEAQSDFETFSAITLDFAVERIMIEGDDIDVFVHWQGLWKKYPDDPGLRQRGHTRLQWVGTQSILLRGVQGDSPFGMKTRQTTIDPIRSPKKK
;
A
#
# COMPACT_ATOMS: atom_id res chain seq x y z
N MET A 1 -33.00 -27.61 40.01
CA MET A 1 -32.35 -28.21 41.19
C MET A 1 -30.89 -27.77 41.25
N ARG A 2 -30.53 -27.12 42.40
CA ARG A 2 -29.22 -26.99 43.08
C ARG A 2 -28.02 -26.49 42.26
N ARG A 3 -27.56 -25.27 42.52
CA ARG A 3 -26.72 -24.72 43.63
C ARG A 3 -25.26 -25.18 43.55
N GLY A 4 -24.33 -24.20 43.57
CA GLY A 4 -22.94 -24.35 43.93
C GLY A 4 -22.14 -23.07 43.72
N SER A 5 -22.22 -22.16 44.70
CA SER A 5 -21.30 -21.05 44.91
C SER A 5 -19.94 -21.55 45.43
N ALA A 6 -18.84 -20.93 45.06
CA ALA A 6 -17.65 -20.87 45.90
C ALA A 6 -16.89 -19.57 45.64
N HIS A 7 -16.91 -18.70 46.64
CA HIS A 7 -16.01 -17.55 46.81
C HIS A 7 -14.64 -18.05 47.29
N GLY A 8 -13.57 -17.54 46.79
CA GLY A 8 -12.21 -17.62 47.33
C GLY A 8 -11.66 -16.20 47.58
N PRO A 9 -10.91 -15.97 48.67
CA PRO A 9 -10.61 -14.64 49.16
C PRO A 9 -9.39 -14.01 48.49
N LEU A 10 -9.42 -12.66 48.49
CA LEU A 10 -8.37 -11.75 48.07
C LEU A 10 -7.25 -11.76 49.13
N ASP A 11 -6.03 -12.12 48.68
CA ASP A 11 -4.80 -11.86 49.43
C ASP A 11 -4.18 -10.53 48.95
N LEU A 12 -4.01 -9.64 49.92
CA LEU A 12 -3.25 -8.38 49.80
C LEU A 12 -1.81 -8.64 50.25
N PRO A 13 -0.80 -8.23 49.48
CA PRO A 13 0.56 -8.26 50.03
C PRO A 13 0.94 -6.95 50.73
N ASP A 14 1.72 -7.19 51.75
CA ASP A 14 2.22 -6.34 52.83
C ASP A 14 2.92 -5.05 52.38
N THR A 15 2.67 -4.02 53.20
CA THR A 15 3.38 -2.75 53.27
C THR A 15 4.83 -2.91 53.71
N HIS A 16 5.77 -2.71 52.80
CA HIS A 16 7.19 -2.53 53.14
C HIS A 16 7.48 -1.08 53.58
N SER A 17 7.91 -0.99 54.82
CA SER A 17 8.46 0.20 55.47
C SER A 17 9.76 0.65 54.82
N TYR A 18 9.80 1.89 54.34
CA TYR A 18 11.05 2.47 53.84
C TYR A 18 11.75 3.27 54.94
N THR A 19 12.93 2.79 55.27
CA THR A 19 13.87 3.42 56.20
C THR A 19 14.38 4.76 55.63
N THR A 20 14.14 5.84 56.37
CA THR A 20 14.63 7.17 56.04
C THR A 20 16.16 7.24 56.29
N ALA A 21 16.94 7.28 55.22
CA ALA A 21 18.37 7.58 55.27
C ALA A 21 18.57 9.10 55.31
N MET A 22 19.17 9.58 56.43
CA MET A 22 19.65 10.95 56.62
C MET A 22 20.72 11.27 55.56
N MET A 23 20.43 12.17 54.65
CA MET A 23 21.42 12.74 53.73
C MET A 23 22.09 13.97 54.33
N SER A 24 23.41 13.91 54.47
CA SER A 24 24.33 14.96 54.84
C SER A 24 24.26 16.13 53.85
N PRO A 25 24.29 17.41 54.30
CA PRO A 25 24.23 18.55 53.41
C PRO A 25 25.58 18.84 52.77
N TYR A 26 25.79 18.31 51.56
CA TYR A 26 26.92 18.77 50.74
C TYR A 26 26.59 20.18 50.22
N LYS A 27 27.42 21.16 50.64
CA LYS A 27 27.41 22.52 50.05
C LYS A 27 27.98 22.44 48.63
N PHE A 28 27.16 22.07 47.67
CA PHE A 28 27.50 22.17 46.24
C PHE A 28 27.42 23.66 45.83
N SER A 29 28.58 24.21 45.49
CA SER A 29 28.70 25.51 44.87
C SER A 29 27.94 25.49 43.55
N LEU A 30 26.83 26.23 43.43
CA LEU A 30 25.97 26.33 42.26
C LEU A 30 26.62 27.03 41.05
N LEU A 31 27.80 27.65 41.26
CA LEU A 31 28.50 28.43 40.25
C LEU A 31 28.94 27.64 39.01
N PRO A 32 29.53 26.41 39.12
CA PRO A 32 29.94 25.64 37.95
C PRO A 32 28.74 25.05 37.16
N VAL A 33 27.60 24.79 37.83
CA VAL A 33 26.38 24.25 37.19
C VAL A 33 25.73 25.32 36.34
N LEU A 34 25.74 26.58 36.77
CA LEU A 34 25.16 27.68 35.99
C LEU A 34 25.95 28.00 34.72
N LEU A 35 27.29 27.82 34.76
CA LEU A 35 28.17 28.01 33.60
C LEU A 35 28.01 26.88 32.57
N LEU A 36 27.70 25.66 33.01
CA LEU A 36 27.48 24.52 32.11
C LEU A 36 26.12 24.58 31.41
N LEU A 37 25.07 25.10 32.08
CA LEU A 37 23.76 25.32 31.48
C LEU A 37 23.74 26.42 30.42
N GLY A 38 24.62 27.44 30.57
CA GLY A 38 24.71 28.56 29.62
C GLY A 38 25.30 28.15 28.25
N SER A 39 26.15 27.11 28.21
CA SER A 39 26.82 26.68 26.99
C SER A 39 26.00 25.75 26.10
N ILE A 40 24.92 25.16 26.60
CA ILE A 40 24.04 24.24 25.83
C ILE A 40 23.00 24.99 24.97
N SER A 41 22.76 26.27 25.27
CA SER A 41 21.73 27.05 24.58
C SER A 41 22.13 27.58 23.19
N LEU A 42 23.38 27.41 22.74
CA LEU A 42 23.86 27.95 21.45
C LEU A 42 23.90 26.95 20.29
N ILE A 43 23.51 25.70 20.48
CA ILE A 43 23.57 24.68 19.41
C ILE A 43 22.19 24.48 18.74
N GLY A 44 21.18 25.24 19.10
CA GLY A 44 19.79 25.08 18.65
C GLY A 44 19.35 25.89 17.43
N VAL A 45 20.26 26.48 16.62
CA VAL A 45 19.87 27.07 15.33
C VAL A 45 20.05 26.00 14.24
N GLY A 46 19.31 24.90 14.36
CA GLY A 46 19.04 24.03 13.26
C GLY A 46 18.22 24.77 12.21
N CYS A 47 18.77 24.96 11.01
CA CYS A 47 18.02 25.37 9.83
C CYS A 47 16.91 24.34 9.57
N GLY A 48 15.81 24.47 10.28
CA GLY A 48 14.54 23.84 9.94
C GLY A 48 14.02 24.55 8.69
N GLY A 49 14.52 24.16 7.51
CA GLY A 49 13.85 24.49 6.27
C GLY A 49 12.43 23.96 6.41
N LYS A 50 11.46 24.84 6.62
CA LYS A 50 10.05 24.51 6.49
C LYS A 50 9.89 24.03 5.06
N SER A 51 9.82 22.71 4.85
CA SER A 51 9.29 22.17 3.60
C SER A 51 7.89 22.78 3.47
N ILE A 52 7.72 23.62 2.45
CA ILE A 52 6.40 24.15 2.10
C ILE A 52 5.64 22.92 1.60
N GLN A 53 4.95 22.25 2.49
CA GLN A 53 4.05 21.17 2.17
C GLN A 53 2.77 21.82 1.70
N TYR A 54 2.51 21.78 0.39
CA TYR A 54 1.25 22.20 -0.18
C TYR A 54 0.18 21.16 0.20
N PRO A 55 -0.81 21.49 1.03
CA PRO A 55 -1.83 20.55 1.48
C PRO A 55 -2.60 19.94 0.29
N GLU A 56 -2.86 20.75 -0.74
CA GLU A 56 -3.56 20.34 -1.97
C GLU A 56 -2.80 19.26 -2.76
N ASP A 57 -1.49 19.38 -2.86
CA ASP A 57 -0.65 18.36 -3.50
C ASP A 57 -0.69 17.05 -2.73
N HIS A 58 -0.59 17.10 -1.40
CA HIS A 58 -0.65 15.91 -0.57
C HIS A 58 -1.98 15.16 -0.72
N GLU A 59 -3.10 15.88 -0.69
CA GLU A 59 -4.42 15.27 -0.90
C GLU A 59 -4.56 14.67 -2.29
N ARG A 60 -3.95 15.29 -3.31
CA ARG A 60 -3.94 14.77 -4.67
C ARG A 60 -3.17 13.46 -4.75
N TYR A 61 -1.99 13.38 -4.15
CA TYR A 61 -1.24 12.12 -4.07
C TYR A 61 -2.03 11.01 -3.39
N LEU A 62 -2.72 11.29 -2.29
CA LEU A 62 -3.59 10.31 -1.62
C LEU A 62 -4.77 9.84 -2.49
N ARG A 63 -5.31 10.71 -3.36
CA ARG A 63 -6.35 10.33 -4.31
C ARG A 63 -5.79 9.43 -5.42
N ILE A 64 -4.58 9.71 -5.90
CA ILE A 64 -3.88 8.90 -6.90
C ILE A 64 -3.60 7.50 -6.32
N ASP A 65 -3.03 7.40 -5.14
CA ASP A 65 -2.77 6.12 -4.47
C ASP A 65 -4.05 5.30 -4.30
N ARG A 66 -5.15 5.96 -3.88
CA ARG A 66 -6.45 5.30 -3.78
C ARG A 66 -6.98 4.81 -5.12
N ALA A 67 -6.81 5.58 -6.20
CA ALA A 67 -7.23 5.17 -7.54
C ALA A 67 -6.45 3.95 -8.03
N VAL A 68 -5.14 3.92 -7.83
CA VAL A 68 -4.27 2.78 -8.17
C VAL A 68 -4.66 1.54 -7.38
N GLU A 69 -4.86 1.69 -6.07
CA GLU A 69 -5.27 0.58 -5.21
C GLU A 69 -6.69 0.09 -5.54
N SER A 70 -7.62 0.99 -5.84
CA SER A 70 -8.99 0.62 -6.26
C SER A 70 -8.97 -0.19 -7.57
N LEU A 71 -8.14 0.21 -8.54
CA LEU A 71 -7.95 -0.54 -9.79
C LEU A 71 -7.44 -1.96 -9.51
N ARG A 72 -6.42 -2.09 -8.66
CA ARG A 72 -5.87 -3.38 -8.25
C ARG A 72 -6.93 -4.24 -7.55
N GLN A 73 -7.67 -3.67 -6.62
CA GLN A 73 -8.71 -4.38 -5.86
C GLN A 73 -9.89 -4.82 -6.73
N ALA A 74 -10.36 -3.97 -7.66
CA ALA A 74 -11.42 -4.33 -8.59
C ALA A 74 -11.00 -5.55 -9.45
N TYR A 75 -9.75 -5.58 -9.91
CA TYR A 75 -9.22 -6.69 -10.67
C TYR A 75 -9.09 -7.98 -9.81
N LEU A 76 -8.58 -7.88 -8.57
CA LEU A 76 -8.47 -9.03 -7.66
C LEU A 76 -9.83 -9.64 -7.29
N LYS A 77 -10.83 -8.78 -7.07
CA LYS A 77 -12.22 -9.19 -6.77
C LYS A 77 -12.98 -9.67 -8.01
N LYS A 78 -12.38 -9.52 -9.20
CA LYS A 78 -13.01 -9.81 -10.49
C LYS A 78 -14.30 -9.00 -10.69
N ASP A 79 -14.32 -7.77 -10.20
CA ASP A 79 -15.47 -6.88 -10.31
C ASP A 79 -15.37 -6.04 -11.58
N SER A 80 -16.05 -6.49 -12.62
CA SER A 80 -16.06 -5.82 -13.93
C SER A 80 -16.72 -4.43 -13.87
N SER A 81 -17.71 -4.24 -12.98
CA SER A 81 -18.41 -2.96 -12.82
C SER A 81 -17.51 -1.93 -12.18
N ASP A 82 -16.89 -2.30 -11.04
CA ASP A 82 -15.94 -1.43 -10.36
C ASP A 82 -14.75 -1.10 -11.26
N LEU A 83 -14.21 -2.12 -11.96
CA LEU A 83 -13.12 -1.92 -12.90
C LEU A 83 -13.48 -0.93 -14.01
N ALA A 84 -14.69 -1.05 -14.59
CA ALA A 84 -15.16 -0.15 -15.64
C ALA A 84 -15.38 1.28 -15.11
N SER A 85 -15.84 1.44 -13.88
CA SER A 85 -16.09 2.75 -13.26
C SER A 85 -14.81 3.58 -13.04
N LEU A 86 -13.67 2.91 -12.93
CA LEU A 86 -12.34 3.53 -12.75
C LEU A 86 -11.70 3.92 -14.09
N MET A 87 -12.29 3.59 -15.22
CA MET A 87 -11.73 3.78 -16.55
C MET A 87 -12.55 4.81 -17.36
N MET A 88 -11.83 5.59 -18.16
CA MET A 88 -12.51 6.43 -19.14
C MET A 88 -13.26 5.58 -20.18
N PRO A 89 -14.46 6.02 -20.66
CA PRO A 89 -15.23 5.29 -21.67
C PRO A 89 -14.68 5.53 -23.08
N ILE A 90 -13.46 5.06 -23.34
CA ILE A 90 -12.77 5.16 -24.63
C ILE A 90 -12.45 3.78 -25.19
N ASP A 91 -12.33 3.66 -26.51
CA ASP A 91 -12.16 2.38 -27.22
C ASP A 91 -10.88 1.63 -26.80
N GLN A 92 -9.80 2.37 -26.55
CA GLN A 92 -8.54 1.77 -26.09
C GLN A 92 -8.72 0.99 -24.78
N LEU A 93 -9.53 1.49 -23.86
CA LEU A 93 -9.82 0.84 -22.58
C LEU A 93 -10.95 -0.19 -22.67
N ALA A 94 -11.79 -0.15 -23.70
CA ALA A 94 -12.76 -1.20 -23.98
C ALA A 94 -12.07 -2.54 -24.16
N ARG A 95 -11.02 -2.58 -24.97
CA ARG A 95 -10.20 -3.77 -25.16
C ARG A 95 -9.55 -4.27 -23.86
N LEU A 96 -9.01 -3.36 -23.04
CA LEU A 96 -8.43 -3.72 -21.75
C LEU A 96 -9.46 -4.35 -20.81
N ARG A 97 -10.72 -3.84 -20.82
CA ARG A 97 -11.83 -4.43 -20.04
C ARG A 97 -12.16 -5.84 -20.52
N GLU A 98 -12.21 -6.06 -21.84
CA GLU A 98 -12.45 -7.38 -22.43
C GLU A 98 -11.35 -8.37 -22.06
N GLU A 99 -10.09 -7.95 -22.10
CA GLU A 99 -8.94 -8.73 -21.69
C GLU A 99 -9.01 -9.10 -20.21
N ALA A 100 -9.35 -8.14 -19.33
CA ALA A 100 -9.55 -8.39 -17.91
C ALA A 100 -10.74 -9.33 -17.64
N GLN A 101 -11.87 -9.14 -18.34
CA GLN A 101 -13.03 -10.04 -18.24
C GLN A 101 -12.66 -11.47 -18.63
N SER A 102 -11.85 -11.64 -19.67
CA SER A 102 -11.36 -12.96 -20.08
C SER A 102 -10.47 -13.61 -19.02
N ASP A 103 -9.68 -12.83 -18.29
CA ASP A 103 -8.92 -13.33 -17.13
C ASP A 103 -9.86 -13.78 -16.00
N PHE A 104 -10.91 -13.00 -15.70
CA PHE A 104 -11.90 -13.31 -14.65
C PHE A 104 -12.62 -14.64 -14.89
N GLU A 105 -12.92 -14.94 -16.15
CA GLU A 105 -13.56 -16.19 -16.56
C GLU A 105 -12.59 -17.38 -16.52
N THR A 106 -11.30 -17.12 -16.76
CA THR A 106 -10.31 -18.18 -16.95
C THR A 106 -9.65 -18.62 -15.65
N PHE A 107 -9.35 -17.66 -14.78
CA PHE A 107 -8.60 -17.92 -13.55
C PHE A 107 -9.52 -17.95 -12.33
N SER A 108 -9.44 -19.02 -11.54
CA SER A 108 -10.20 -19.13 -10.28
C SER A 108 -9.68 -18.17 -9.22
N ALA A 109 -8.37 -17.98 -9.16
CA ALA A 109 -7.72 -17.07 -8.22
C ALA A 109 -6.67 -16.21 -8.92
N ILE A 110 -6.63 -14.93 -8.53
CA ILE A 110 -5.67 -13.94 -9.01
C ILE A 110 -5.06 -13.27 -7.77
N THR A 111 -3.74 -13.22 -7.72
CA THR A 111 -2.99 -12.35 -6.81
C THR A 111 -2.21 -11.35 -7.64
N LEU A 112 -2.19 -10.10 -7.23
CA LEU A 112 -1.49 -9.03 -7.93
C LEU A 112 -1.03 -8.00 -6.90
N ASP A 113 0.25 -7.68 -6.91
CA ASP A 113 0.85 -6.65 -6.08
C ASP A 113 1.39 -5.54 -6.97
N PHE A 114 1.18 -4.30 -6.54
CA PHE A 114 1.71 -3.09 -7.15
C PHE A 114 2.69 -2.41 -6.21
N ALA A 115 3.87 -2.07 -6.73
CA ALA A 115 4.81 -1.17 -6.09
C ALA A 115 4.92 0.09 -6.93
N VAL A 116 4.38 1.20 -6.44
CA VAL A 116 4.49 2.51 -7.11
C VAL A 116 5.92 2.99 -6.99
N GLU A 117 6.58 3.22 -8.13
CA GLU A 117 7.97 3.67 -8.21
C GLU A 117 8.06 5.18 -8.36
N ARG A 118 7.14 5.77 -9.12
CA ARG A 118 7.14 7.20 -9.41
C ARG A 118 5.76 7.67 -9.83
N ILE A 119 5.41 8.87 -9.42
CA ILE A 119 4.22 9.61 -9.87
C ILE A 119 4.69 10.90 -10.52
N MET A 120 4.20 11.20 -11.73
CA MET A 120 4.41 12.45 -12.45
C MET A 120 3.04 13.09 -12.67
N ILE A 121 2.94 14.38 -12.38
CA ILE A 121 1.69 15.13 -12.49
C ILE A 121 1.97 16.36 -13.36
N GLU A 122 1.26 16.47 -14.48
CA GLU A 122 1.34 17.61 -15.40
C GLU A 122 -0.08 18.13 -15.68
N GLY A 123 -0.48 19.18 -14.96
CA GLY A 123 -1.87 19.65 -15.02
C GLY A 123 -2.83 18.57 -14.53
N ASP A 124 -3.78 18.16 -15.36
CA ASP A 124 -4.73 17.08 -15.06
C ASP A 124 -4.22 15.69 -15.41
N ASP A 125 -3.14 15.61 -16.19
CA ASP A 125 -2.52 14.35 -16.59
C ASP A 125 -1.62 13.81 -15.47
N ILE A 126 -1.73 12.50 -15.23
CA ILE A 126 -1.02 11.80 -14.15
C ILE A 126 -0.45 10.51 -14.73
N ASP A 127 0.86 10.34 -14.60
CA ASP A 127 1.55 9.11 -14.93
C ASP A 127 2.03 8.42 -13.66
N VAL A 128 1.58 7.19 -13.44
CA VAL A 128 2.03 6.36 -12.33
C VAL A 128 2.84 5.20 -12.88
N PHE A 129 4.11 5.16 -12.53
CA PHE A 129 5.01 4.07 -12.88
C PHE A 129 4.97 3.02 -11.78
N VAL A 130 4.63 1.80 -12.18
CA VAL A 130 4.39 0.69 -11.26
C VAL A 130 5.22 -0.50 -11.67
N HIS A 131 5.99 -1.05 -10.73
CA HIS A 131 6.45 -2.43 -10.80
C HIS A 131 5.35 -3.33 -10.23
N TRP A 132 5.03 -4.41 -10.94
CA TRP A 132 4.00 -5.34 -10.51
C TRP A 132 4.49 -6.77 -10.56
N GLN A 133 3.90 -7.61 -9.72
CA GLN A 133 4.04 -9.05 -9.74
C GLN A 133 2.71 -9.72 -9.45
N GLY A 134 2.45 -10.86 -10.07
CA GLY A 134 1.18 -11.55 -9.89
C GLY A 134 1.27 -13.05 -10.13
N LEU A 135 0.20 -13.73 -9.68
CA LEU A 135 -0.03 -15.15 -9.84
C LEU A 135 -1.48 -15.38 -10.23
N TRP A 136 -1.68 -16.07 -11.34
CA TRP A 136 -2.99 -16.43 -11.89
C TRP A 136 -3.14 -17.96 -11.87
N LYS A 137 -4.15 -18.47 -11.16
CA LYS A 137 -4.44 -19.90 -11.01
C LYS A 137 -5.78 -20.26 -11.65
N LYS A 138 -5.83 -21.33 -12.43
CA LYS A 138 -7.06 -21.85 -13.03
C LYS A 138 -7.90 -22.66 -12.05
N TYR A 139 -7.25 -23.38 -11.13
CA TYR A 139 -7.89 -24.19 -10.08
C TYR A 139 -7.00 -24.18 -8.82
N PRO A 140 -7.49 -24.61 -7.64
CA PRO A 140 -6.77 -24.47 -6.36
C PRO A 140 -5.35 -25.08 -6.37
N ASP A 141 -5.17 -26.25 -6.95
CA ASP A 141 -3.89 -26.97 -6.99
C ASP A 141 -3.02 -26.58 -8.19
N ASP A 142 -3.45 -25.61 -9.00
CA ASP A 142 -2.68 -25.09 -10.12
C ASP A 142 -1.41 -24.39 -9.59
N PRO A 143 -0.20 -24.75 -10.10
CA PRO A 143 1.00 -23.96 -9.78
C PRO A 143 0.87 -22.50 -10.20
N GLY A 144 0.00 -22.23 -11.17
CA GLY A 144 -0.34 -20.91 -11.66
C GLY A 144 0.69 -20.30 -12.59
N LEU A 145 0.25 -19.27 -13.27
CA LEU A 145 1.09 -18.40 -14.09
C LEU A 145 1.66 -17.29 -13.22
N ARG A 146 2.98 -17.29 -13.01
CA ARG A 146 3.69 -16.19 -12.34
C ARG A 146 4.21 -15.23 -13.39
N GLN A 147 3.89 -13.96 -13.23
CA GLN A 147 4.37 -12.89 -14.10
C GLN A 147 4.76 -11.66 -13.27
N ARG A 148 5.62 -10.85 -13.83
CA ARG A 148 6.04 -9.54 -13.29
C ARG A 148 6.36 -8.62 -14.44
N GLY A 149 6.30 -7.33 -14.20
CA GLY A 149 6.61 -6.34 -15.23
C GLY A 149 6.60 -4.93 -14.70
N HIS A 150 6.84 -3.99 -15.60
CA HIS A 150 6.76 -2.56 -15.34
C HIS A 150 5.70 -1.96 -16.24
N THR A 151 4.82 -1.18 -15.67
CA THR A 151 3.76 -0.50 -16.41
C THR A 151 3.67 0.96 -16.04
N ARG A 152 3.26 1.77 -17.00
CA ARG A 152 2.86 3.15 -16.81
C ARG A 152 1.34 3.21 -16.90
N LEU A 153 0.70 3.48 -15.78
CA LEU A 153 -0.72 3.76 -15.69
C LEU A 153 -0.94 5.25 -15.93
N GLN A 154 -1.68 5.57 -16.97
CA GLN A 154 -2.00 6.95 -17.34
C GLN A 154 -3.38 7.31 -16.81
N TRP A 155 -3.43 8.30 -15.95
CA TRP A 155 -4.65 8.77 -15.31
C TRP A 155 -4.94 10.22 -15.69
N VAL A 156 -6.15 10.65 -15.52
CA VAL A 156 -6.58 12.03 -15.74
C VAL A 156 -7.56 12.48 -14.67
N GLY A 157 -7.44 13.73 -14.27
CA GLY A 157 -8.36 14.41 -13.36
C GLY A 157 -7.70 14.89 -12.06
N THR A 158 -8.43 15.71 -11.33
CA THR A 158 -8.01 16.28 -10.05
C THR A 158 -8.84 15.76 -8.88
N GLN A 159 -10.15 15.82 -8.99
CA GLN A 159 -11.10 15.35 -7.97
C GLN A 159 -11.52 13.91 -8.23
N SER A 160 -11.95 13.61 -9.43
CA SER A 160 -12.22 12.25 -9.92
C SER A 160 -11.07 11.84 -10.83
N ILE A 161 -10.34 10.80 -10.41
CA ILE A 161 -9.17 10.31 -11.13
C ILE A 161 -9.57 9.04 -11.88
N LEU A 162 -9.51 9.10 -13.22
CA LEU A 162 -9.89 8.00 -14.11
C LEU A 162 -8.70 7.51 -14.93
N LEU A 163 -8.59 6.20 -15.09
CA LEU A 163 -7.60 5.58 -15.95
C LEU A 163 -7.89 5.94 -17.42
N ARG A 164 -6.88 6.45 -18.11
CA ARG A 164 -6.92 6.81 -19.54
C ARG A 164 -6.15 5.83 -20.41
N GLY A 165 -5.16 5.15 -19.84
CA GLY A 165 -4.33 4.22 -20.60
C GLY A 165 -3.39 3.40 -19.75
N VAL A 166 -2.89 2.32 -20.36
CA VAL A 166 -1.87 1.44 -19.79
C VAL A 166 -0.79 1.23 -20.84
N GLN A 167 0.46 1.48 -20.49
CA GLN A 167 1.61 1.31 -21.37
C GLN A 167 2.68 0.43 -20.72
N GLY A 168 3.41 -0.33 -21.54
CA GLY A 168 4.42 -1.28 -21.08
C GLY A 168 3.81 -2.66 -20.80
N ASP A 169 4.36 -3.36 -19.80
CA ASP A 169 3.89 -4.70 -19.43
C ASP A 169 2.58 -4.58 -18.65
N SER A 170 1.43 -4.72 -19.32
CA SER A 170 0.14 -4.65 -18.64
C SER A 170 -0.03 -5.82 -17.67
N PRO A 171 -0.52 -5.65 -16.44
CA PRO A 171 -0.87 -6.75 -15.54
C PRO A 171 -2.21 -7.42 -15.89
N PHE A 172 -2.91 -6.94 -16.91
CA PHE A 172 -4.21 -7.44 -17.37
C PHE A 172 -4.06 -8.24 -18.66
N GLY A 173 -4.99 -9.15 -18.98
CA GLY A 173 -4.99 -9.93 -20.22
C GLY A 173 -4.03 -11.12 -20.21
N MET A 174 -3.83 -11.76 -19.06
CA MET A 174 -2.91 -12.87 -18.89
C MET A 174 -3.33 -14.12 -19.68
N LYS A 175 -4.64 -14.34 -19.85
CA LYS A 175 -5.15 -15.43 -20.71
C LYS A 175 -4.69 -15.26 -22.15
N THR A 176 -4.83 -14.07 -22.71
CA THR A 176 -4.48 -13.77 -24.10
C THR A 176 -2.98 -13.96 -24.35
N ARG A 177 -2.13 -13.59 -23.38
CA ARG A 177 -0.68 -13.77 -23.45
C ARG A 177 -0.26 -15.24 -23.39
N GLN A 178 -0.90 -16.05 -22.57
CA GLN A 178 -0.63 -17.50 -22.54
C GLN A 178 -0.87 -18.13 -23.90
N THR A 179 -1.94 -17.75 -24.59
CA THR A 179 -2.27 -18.30 -25.92
C THR A 179 -1.22 -17.94 -26.96
N THR A 180 -0.55 -16.79 -26.81
CA THR A 180 0.50 -16.33 -27.73
C THR A 180 1.84 -17.04 -27.49
N ILE A 181 2.12 -17.47 -26.27
CA ILE A 181 3.38 -18.16 -25.90
C ILE A 181 3.34 -19.66 -26.18
N ASP A 182 2.15 -20.27 -26.31
CA ASP A 182 1.93 -21.70 -26.55
C ASP A 182 1.49 -22.06 -28.02
N PRO A 183 2.06 -21.49 -29.10
CA PRO A 183 1.70 -21.94 -30.47
C PRO A 183 2.28 -23.29 -30.84
N ILE A 184 3.12 -23.93 -30.00
CA ILE A 184 3.94 -25.08 -30.38
C ILE A 184 3.40 -26.43 -29.81
N ARG A 185 2.35 -26.43 -29.01
CA ARG A 185 1.76 -27.67 -28.50
C ARG A 185 0.52 -28.12 -29.26
N SER A 186 0.66 -28.21 -30.60
CA SER A 186 -0.29 -29.00 -31.39
C SER A 186 -0.19 -30.50 -30.98
N PRO A 187 -1.29 -31.15 -30.62
CA PRO A 187 -1.25 -32.58 -30.31
C PRO A 187 -0.82 -33.33 -31.57
N LYS A 188 0.31 -34.07 -31.52
CA LYS A 188 0.67 -35.03 -32.53
C LYS A 188 -0.49 -36.01 -32.64
N LYS A 189 -1.26 -35.94 -33.75
CA LYS A 189 -2.18 -37.02 -34.15
C LYS A 189 -1.34 -38.31 -34.32
N LYS A 190 -1.69 -39.31 -33.51
CA LYS A 190 -1.34 -40.71 -33.79
C LYS A 190 -2.24 -41.27 -34.88
#